data_db4262317671dea38aed70a211b08f25
#
_entry.id   db4262317671dea38aed70a211b08f25
#
_cell.length_a   1.000
_cell.length_b   1.000
_cell.length_c   1.000
_cell.angle_alpha   90.00
_cell.angle_beta   90.00
_cell.angle_gamma   90.00
#
_symmetry.space_group_name_H-M   'P 1'
#
loop_
_entity.id
_entity.type
_entity.pdbx_description
1 polymer ?
#
loop_
_entity_poly.entity_id
_entity_poly.type
_entity_poly.pdbx_seq_one_letter_code
_entity_poly.pdbx_strand_id
1 'polypeptide(L)'
;MKFIDIRNCYKVYKNGVTAIADLTLAIDKGEFVFITGASGCGKSTLVKLLYREEKPTKGQVMVGGINVAKLYNSRVYKLRRKLGIVFQDFKLLPKLTVYENVAFGLENLGVKSKEIKRKVMKALERTGLLEKIKCFPNEISGGEQQRVCIARAIVNEPKLLICDEPTGNLDPKTSKEIVKLISKINKEMGTTVVMVTHDKEIVNSMKRRVITLENGVLTNDTMKGSYTADESD
;
A
#
# COMPACT_ATOMS: atom_id res chain seq x y z
N MET A 1 11.40 -13.02 9.68
CA MET A 1 11.28 -13.75 8.37
C MET A 1 10.93 -12.74 7.30
N LYS A 2 11.78 -12.58 6.29
CA LYS A 2 11.62 -11.58 5.22
C LYS A 2 10.36 -11.85 4.41
N PHE A 3 9.49 -10.85 4.32
CA PHE A 3 8.31 -10.90 3.45
C PHE A 3 8.59 -10.24 2.10
N ILE A 4 9.31 -9.12 2.12
CA ILE A 4 9.89 -8.47 0.94
C ILE A 4 11.41 -8.63 1.03
N ASP A 5 12.05 -9.10 -0.05
CA ASP A 5 13.51 -9.21 -0.17
C ASP A 5 13.92 -8.74 -1.57
N ILE A 6 14.53 -7.58 -1.63
CA ILE A 6 15.01 -6.93 -2.84
C ILE A 6 16.54 -6.98 -2.82
N ARG A 7 17.15 -7.40 -3.92
CA ARG A 7 18.62 -7.51 -4.01
C ARG A 7 19.11 -6.96 -5.33
N ASN A 8 20.02 -5.98 -5.24
CA ASN A 8 20.68 -5.31 -6.36
C ASN A 8 19.69 -4.98 -7.49
N CYS A 9 18.54 -4.40 -7.11
CA CYS A 9 17.44 -4.13 -8.02
C CYS A 9 17.71 -2.85 -8.80
N TYR A 10 17.55 -2.94 -10.11
CA TYR A 10 17.56 -1.79 -11.02
C TYR A 10 16.25 -1.72 -11.78
N LYS A 11 15.76 -0.50 -12.00
CA LYS A 11 14.66 -0.23 -12.93
C LYS A 11 15.02 0.95 -13.81
N VAL A 12 15.22 0.66 -15.08
CA VAL A 12 15.39 1.65 -16.15
C VAL A 12 14.16 1.58 -17.05
N TYR A 13 13.53 2.70 -17.28
CA TYR A 13 12.41 2.82 -18.23
C TYR A 13 12.89 2.91 -19.67
N LYS A 14 11.99 2.68 -20.63
CA LYS A 14 12.31 2.69 -22.07
C LYS A 14 12.86 4.05 -22.57
N ASN A 15 12.49 5.14 -21.90
CA ASN A 15 12.99 6.49 -22.17
C ASN A 15 14.37 6.77 -21.57
N GLY A 16 15.08 5.77 -21.04
CA GLY A 16 16.41 5.89 -20.45
C GLY A 16 16.42 6.33 -18.98
N VAL A 17 15.28 6.71 -18.37
CA VAL A 17 15.23 7.15 -16.98
C VAL A 17 15.49 5.98 -16.04
N THR A 18 16.54 6.09 -15.23
CA THR A 18 16.84 5.16 -14.13
C THR A 18 16.04 5.56 -12.90
N ALA A 19 14.97 4.83 -12.62
CA ALA A 19 14.08 5.11 -11.49
C ALA A 19 14.48 4.38 -10.19
N ILE A 20 15.17 3.25 -10.30
CA ILE A 20 15.77 2.50 -9.19
C ILE A 20 17.18 2.09 -9.60
N ALA A 21 18.15 2.32 -8.72
CA ALA A 21 19.57 2.00 -8.92
C ALA A 21 20.12 1.26 -7.70
N ASP A 22 20.55 0.01 -7.91
CA ASP A 22 21.18 -0.87 -6.92
C ASP A 22 20.45 -0.99 -5.56
N LEU A 23 19.10 -1.00 -5.61
CA LEU A 23 18.32 -1.08 -4.38
C LEU A 23 18.42 -2.48 -3.77
N THR A 24 18.91 -2.53 -2.52
CA THR A 24 18.89 -3.72 -1.67
C THR A 24 18.13 -3.40 -0.39
N LEU A 25 17.03 -4.14 -0.13
CA LEU A 25 16.10 -3.86 0.96
C LEU A 25 15.41 -5.14 1.41
N ALA A 26 15.25 -5.31 2.72
CA ALA A 26 14.44 -6.38 3.29
C ALA A 26 13.40 -5.82 4.27
N ILE A 27 12.15 -6.32 4.17
CA ILE A 27 11.06 -5.98 5.10
C ILE A 27 10.51 -7.29 5.66
N ASP A 28 10.41 -7.37 6.99
CA ASP A 28 9.94 -8.55 7.66
C ASP A 28 8.41 -8.69 7.63
N LYS A 29 7.94 -9.92 7.83
CA LYS A 29 6.50 -10.20 7.90
C LYS A 29 5.87 -9.49 9.11
N GLY A 30 4.75 -8.81 8.88
CA GLY A 30 4.02 -8.06 9.91
C GLY A 30 4.63 -6.69 10.24
N GLU A 31 5.75 -6.32 9.62
CA GLU A 31 6.38 -5.03 9.81
C GLU A 31 5.55 -3.89 9.22
N PHE A 32 5.62 -2.71 9.82
CA PHE A 32 5.07 -1.46 9.29
C PHE A 32 6.24 -0.53 8.94
N VAL A 33 6.38 -0.21 7.66
CA VAL A 33 7.51 0.56 7.14
C VAL A 33 7.00 1.76 6.35
N PHE A 34 7.59 2.92 6.59
CA PHE A 34 7.45 4.10 5.75
C PHE A 34 8.52 4.13 4.66
N ILE A 35 8.11 4.50 3.44
CA ILE A 35 9.01 4.83 2.33
C ILE A 35 8.88 6.34 2.09
N THR A 36 9.98 7.07 2.24
CA THR A 36 10.06 8.52 2.12
C THR A 36 11.06 8.95 1.05
N GLY A 37 11.11 10.24 0.76
CA GLY A 37 12.04 10.84 -0.21
C GLY A 37 11.34 11.87 -1.10
N ALA A 38 12.12 12.66 -1.84
CA ALA A 38 11.64 13.71 -2.73
C ALA A 38 10.72 13.19 -3.85
N SER A 39 9.96 14.09 -4.50
CA SER A 39 9.19 13.71 -5.68
C SER A 39 10.12 13.19 -6.78
N GLY A 40 9.70 12.12 -7.47
CA GLY A 40 10.50 11.52 -8.55
C GLY A 40 11.65 10.60 -8.09
N CYS A 41 11.95 10.46 -6.80
CA CYS A 41 13.08 9.66 -6.31
C CYS A 41 12.90 8.12 -6.44
N GLY A 42 11.80 7.62 -7.04
CA GLY A 42 11.61 6.19 -7.28
C GLY A 42 10.57 5.48 -6.41
N LYS A 43 9.93 6.15 -5.44
CA LYS A 43 8.94 5.54 -4.52
C LYS A 43 7.80 4.82 -5.25
N SER A 44 7.13 5.50 -6.16
CA SER A 44 6.03 4.91 -6.94
C SER A 44 6.52 3.76 -7.84
N THR A 45 7.76 3.84 -8.34
CA THR A 45 8.37 2.74 -9.09
C THR A 45 8.62 1.53 -8.20
N LEU A 46 9.13 1.74 -6.97
CA LEU A 46 9.28 0.67 -5.99
C LEU A 46 7.93 -0.01 -5.70
N VAL A 47 6.90 0.78 -5.42
CA VAL A 47 5.53 0.27 -5.22
C VAL A 47 5.06 -0.57 -6.42
N LYS A 48 5.22 -0.07 -7.65
CA LYS A 48 4.86 -0.78 -8.89
C LYS A 48 5.61 -2.10 -9.08
N LEU A 49 6.86 -2.18 -8.64
CA LEU A 49 7.62 -3.43 -8.63
C LEU A 49 7.00 -4.44 -7.65
N LEU A 50 6.56 -4.02 -6.45
CA LEU A 50 6.03 -4.93 -5.43
C LEU A 50 4.74 -5.65 -5.87
N TYR A 51 3.84 -4.96 -6.61
CA TYR A 51 2.62 -5.60 -7.12
C TYR A 51 2.68 -5.98 -8.60
N ARG A 52 3.89 -5.95 -9.16
CA ARG A 52 4.17 -6.42 -10.53
C ARG A 52 3.39 -5.66 -11.61
N GLU A 53 3.23 -4.34 -11.48
CA GLU A 53 2.89 -3.45 -12.59
C GLU A 53 4.12 -3.21 -13.45
N GLU A 54 5.27 -3.03 -12.81
CA GLU A 54 6.57 -2.96 -13.46
C GLU A 54 7.43 -4.20 -13.15
N LYS A 55 8.36 -4.51 -14.05
CA LYS A 55 9.41 -5.50 -13.84
C LYS A 55 10.73 -4.80 -13.54
N PRO A 56 11.56 -5.36 -12.64
CA PRO A 56 12.94 -4.89 -12.54
C PRO A 56 13.69 -5.15 -13.85
N THR A 57 14.61 -4.26 -14.19
CA THR A 57 15.52 -4.42 -15.34
C THR A 57 16.64 -5.41 -15.00
N LYS A 58 17.15 -5.31 -13.76
CA LYS A 58 18.17 -6.23 -13.21
C LYS A 58 17.85 -6.50 -11.74
N GLY A 59 18.51 -7.51 -11.16
CA GLY A 59 18.38 -7.88 -9.76
C GLY A 59 17.15 -8.74 -9.45
N GLN A 60 16.81 -8.82 -8.17
CA GLN A 60 15.75 -9.70 -7.68
C GLN A 60 14.78 -8.94 -6.79
N VAL A 61 13.49 -9.20 -6.96
CA VAL A 61 12.41 -8.73 -6.09
C VAL A 61 11.56 -9.93 -5.68
N MET A 62 11.60 -10.25 -4.38
CA MET A 62 10.80 -11.32 -3.77
C MET A 62 9.69 -10.68 -2.94
N VAL A 63 8.45 -11.12 -3.11
CA VAL A 63 7.28 -10.69 -2.32
C VAL A 63 6.50 -11.91 -1.88
N GLY A 64 6.43 -12.16 -0.59
CA GLY A 64 5.73 -13.32 -0.02
C GLY A 64 6.17 -14.66 -0.61
N GLY A 65 7.47 -14.83 -0.86
CA GLY A 65 8.06 -16.02 -1.47
C GLY A 65 7.94 -16.10 -3.01
N ILE A 66 7.34 -15.10 -3.65
CA ILE A 66 7.17 -15.06 -5.12
C ILE A 66 8.24 -14.16 -5.72
N ASN A 67 9.02 -14.67 -6.69
CA ASN A 67 9.94 -13.86 -7.47
C ASN A 67 9.17 -13.06 -8.53
N VAL A 68 9.07 -11.74 -8.31
CA VAL A 68 8.33 -10.81 -9.18
C VAL A 68 8.93 -10.75 -10.59
N ALA A 69 10.26 -10.77 -10.71
CA ALA A 69 10.96 -10.72 -12.01
C ALA A 69 10.65 -11.93 -12.88
N LYS A 70 10.60 -13.12 -12.27
CA LYS A 70 10.38 -14.41 -12.95
C LYS A 70 8.89 -14.76 -13.12
N LEU A 71 7.98 -13.96 -12.57
CA LEU A 71 6.56 -14.26 -12.62
C LEU A 71 5.99 -14.00 -14.03
N TYR A 72 5.41 -15.02 -14.65
CA TYR A 72 4.71 -14.90 -15.94
C TYR A 72 3.48 -13.99 -15.82
N ASN A 73 3.17 -13.23 -16.87
CA ASN A 73 2.02 -12.31 -16.89
C ASN A 73 0.70 -13.02 -16.56
N SER A 74 0.50 -14.23 -17.05
CA SER A 74 -0.68 -15.08 -16.78
C SER A 74 -0.80 -15.50 -15.31
N ARG A 75 0.23 -15.30 -14.48
CA ARG A 75 0.24 -15.68 -13.06
C ARG A 75 0.30 -14.47 -12.10
N VAL A 76 0.35 -13.24 -12.63
CA VAL A 76 0.41 -12.00 -11.81
C VAL A 76 -0.79 -11.88 -10.87
N TYR A 77 -1.96 -12.34 -11.29
CA TYR A 77 -3.15 -12.36 -10.44
C TYR A 77 -2.95 -13.14 -9.13
N LYS A 78 -2.11 -14.20 -9.12
CA LYS A 78 -1.81 -15.00 -7.91
C LYS A 78 -1.03 -14.19 -6.87
N LEU A 79 -0.17 -13.27 -7.30
CA LEU A 79 0.50 -12.32 -6.43
C LEU A 79 -0.51 -11.28 -5.93
N ARG A 80 -1.21 -10.60 -6.85
CA ARG A 80 -2.11 -9.49 -6.53
C ARG A 80 -3.25 -9.89 -5.58
N ARG A 81 -3.74 -11.13 -5.64
CA ARG A 81 -4.73 -11.67 -4.69
C ARG A 81 -4.27 -11.70 -3.23
N LYS A 82 -2.94 -11.71 -2.99
CA LYS A 82 -2.35 -11.71 -1.65
C LYS A 82 -2.03 -10.30 -1.14
N LEU A 83 -2.27 -9.29 -1.97
CA LEU A 83 -1.95 -7.90 -1.70
C LEU A 83 -3.23 -7.08 -1.55
N GLY A 84 -3.17 -6.06 -0.67
CA GLY A 84 -4.11 -4.95 -0.66
C GLY A 84 -3.36 -3.69 -1.11
N ILE A 85 -4.02 -2.85 -1.89
CA ILE A 85 -3.44 -1.59 -2.36
C ILE A 85 -4.43 -0.48 -2.07
N VAL A 86 -3.93 0.57 -1.40
CA VAL A 86 -4.64 1.82 -1.14
C VAL A 86 -3.94 2.90 -1.94
N PHE A 87 -4.65 3.54 -2.85
CA PHE A 87 -4.14 4.61 -3.71
C PHE A 87 -4.53 5.98 -3.16
N GLN A 88 -3.79 7.01 -3.55
CA GLN A 88 -4.08 8.41 -3.25
C GLN A 88 -5.45 8.84 -3.81
N ASP A 89 -5.77 8.47 -5.06
CA ASP A 89 -6.98 8.87 -5.78
C ASP A 89 -8.19 7.97 -5.49
N PHE A 90 -8.36 7.44 -4.33
CA PHE A 90 -9.43 6.53 -3.91
C PHE A 90 -9.77 5.41 -4.90
N LYS A 91 -9.89 5.70 -6.19
CA LYS A 91 -10.26 4.76 -7.28
C LYS A 91 -11.51 3.94 -6.94
N LEU A 92 -12.50 4.59 -6.31
CA LEU A 92 -13.80 3.99 -6.06
C LEU A 92 -14.61 3.91 -7.35
N LEU A 93 -15.45 2.89 -7.43
CA LEU A 93 -16.40 2.70 -8.52
C LEU A 93 -17.64 3.58 -8.22
N PRO A 94 -17.87 4.67 -8.96
CA PRO A 94 -18.84 5.69 -8.55
C PRO A 94 -20.30 5.23 -8.63
N LYS A 95 -20.57 4.20 -9.44
CA LYS A 95 -21.92 3.62 -9.62
C LYS A 95 -22.21 2.46 -8.65
N LEU A 96 -21.27 2.13 -7.78
CA LEU A 96 -21.40 1.07 -6.78
C LEU A 96 -21.48 1.69 -5.39
N THR A 97 -22.33 1.11 -4.55
CA THR A 97 -22.40 1.46 -3.12
C THR A 97 -21.09 1.15 -2.40
N VAL A 98 -20.98 1.61 -1.16
CA VAL A 98 -19.85 1.26 -0.25
C VAL A 98 -19.70 -0.25 -0.12
N TYR A 99 -20.82 -0.97 0.09
CA TYR A 99 -20.80 -2.44 0.16
C TYR A 99 -20.27 -3.07 -1.12
N GLU A 100 -20.80 -2.68 -2.26
CA GLU A 100 -20.43 -3.24 -3.57
C GLU A 100 -18.97 -2.92 -3.94
N ASN A 101 -18.50 -1.71 -3.63
CA ASN A 101 -17.08 -1.36 -3.80
C ASN A 101 -16.15 -2.32 -3.04
N VAL A 102 -16.52 -2.69 -1.81
CA VAL A 102 -15.71 -3.61 -0.99
C VAL A 102 -15.89 -5.07 -1.46
N ALA A 103 -17.09 -5.46 -1.89
CA ALA A 103 -17.42 -6.80 -2.37
C ALA A 103 -16.76 -7.13 -3.72
N PHE A 104 -16.61 -6.13 -4.60
CA PHE A 104 -16.21 -6.26 -6.00
C PHE A 104 -15.03 -7.21 -6.24
N GLY A 105 -13.98 -7.10 -5.43
CA GLY A 105 -12.80 -7.96 -5.54
C GLY A 105 -13.09 -9.43 -5.23
N LEU A 106 -13.95 -9.70 -4.25
CA LEU A 106 -14.32 -11.06 -3.85
C LEU A 106 -15.26 -11.72 -4.87
N GLU A 107 -16.17 -10.96 -5.48
CA GLU A 107 -17.06 -11.42 -6.54
C GLU A 107 -16.26 -11.89 -7.76
N ASN A 108 -15.30 -11.10 -8.20
CA ASN A 108 -14.39 -11.47 -9.29
C ASN A 108 -13.50 -12.69 -8.96
N LEU A 109 -13.34 -13.02 -7.70
CA LEU A 109 -12.65 -14.23 -7.26
C LEU A 109 -13.56 -15.46 -7.19
N GLY A 110 -14.86 -15.32 -7.46
CA GLY A 110 -15.84 -16.40 -7.38
C GLY A 110 -16.12 -16.86 -5.94
N VAL A 111 -15.95 -15.98 -4.95
CA VAL A 111 -16.27 -16.29 -3.55
C VAL A 111 -17.79 -16.41 -3.39
N LYS A 112 -18.26 -17.37 -2.59
CA LYS A 112 -19.70 -17.57 -2.35
C LYS A 112 -20.35 -16.37 -1.65
N SER A 113 -21.56 -15.98 -2.04
CA SER A 113 -22.27 -14.79 -1.54
C SER A 113 -22.34 -14.71 -0.01
N LYS A 114 -22.58 -15.81 0.68
CA LYS A 114 -22.60 -15.87 2.16
C LYS A 114 -21.26 -15.47 2.77
N GLU A 115 -20.16 -15.90 2.15
CA GLU A 115 -18.81 -15.58 2.60
C GLU A 115 -18.43 -14.12 2.24
N ILE A 116 -18.84 -13.63 1.06
CA ILE A 116 -18.68 -12.22 0.67
C ILE A 116 -19.33 -11.34 1.73
N LYS A 117 -20.61 -11.57 2.05
CA LYS A 117 -21.33 -10.78 3.06
C LYS A 117 -20.58 -10.76 4.40
N ARG A 118 -20.13 -11.90 4.89
CA ARG A 118 -19.37 -12.00 6.14
C ARG A 118 -18.07 -11.20 6.10
N LYS A 119 -17.29 -11.33 5.02
CA LYS A 119 -15.99 -10.64 4.88
C LYS A 119 -16.15 -9.13 4.72
N VAL A 120 -17.13 -8.70 3.90
CA VAL A 120 -17.42 -7.28 3.67
C VAL A 120 -17.88 -6.61 4.96
N MET A 121 -18.85 -7.21 5.68
CA MET A 121 -19.32 -6.66 6.96
C MET A 121 -18.15 -6.49 7.95
N LYS A 122 -17.29 -7.50 8.09
CA LYS A 122 -16.09 -7.43 8.96
C LYS A 122 -15.11 -6.34 8.54
N ALA A 123 -14.91 -6.13 7.23
CA ALA A 123 -14.03 -5.07 6.73
C ALA A 123 -14.63 -3.68 6.99
N LEU A 124 -15.94 -3.51 6.77
CA LEU A 124 -16.66 -2.25 7.03
C LEU A 124 -16.71 -1.91 8.53
N GLU A 125 -16.91 -2.91 9.38
CA GLU A 125 -16.84 -2.75 10.84
C GLU A 125 -15.46 -2.24 11.27
N ARG A 126 -14.38 -2.86 10.79
CA ARG A 126 -13.00 -2.44 11.10
C ARG A 126 -12.67 -1.02 10.67
N THR A 127 -13.30 -0.56 9.59
CA THR A 127 -13.09 0.79 9.05
C THR A 127 -14.13 1.82 9.52
N GLY A 128 -15.11 1.39 10.35
CA GLY A 128 -16.14 2.27 10.91
C GLY A 128 -17.16 2.75 9.88
N LEU A 129 -17.55 1.89 8.92
CA LEU A 129 -18.45 2.24 7.81
C LEU A 129 -19.77 1.47 7.78
N LEU A 130 -20.16 0.80 8.89
CA LEU A 130 -21.38 0.00 8.93
C LEU A 130 -22.64 0.81 8.63
N GLU A 131 -22.70 2.08 9.03
CA GLU A 131 -23.85 2.96 8.76
C GLU A 131 -23.91 3.48 7.33
N LYS A 132 -22.81 3.35 6.57
CA LYS A 132 -22.65 3.88 5.21
C LYS A 132 -22.77 2.82 4.12
N ILE A 133 -23.16 1.59 4.45
CA ILE A 133 -23.17 0.41 3.57
C ILE A 133 -23.87 0.67 2.23
N LYS A 134 -25.00 1.41 2.27
CA LYS A 134 -25.85 1.71 1.11
C LYS A 134 -25.52 3.02 0.40
N CYS A 135 -24.65 3.84 0.97
CA CYS A 135 -24.24 5.11 0.37
C CYS A 135 -23.37 4.90 -0.87
N PHE A 136 -23.45 5.83 -1.81
CA PHE A 136 -22.56 5.91 -2.96
C PHE A 136 -21.32 6.77 -2.63
N PRO A 137 -20.22 6.65 -3.38
CA PRO A 137 -19.00 7.44 -3.14
C PRO A 137 -19.22 8.96 -3.08
N ASN A 138 -20.11 9.51 -3.86
CA ASN A 138 -20.44 10.93 -3.87
C ASN A 138 -21.29 11.40 -2.69
N GLU A 139 -21.80 10.51 -1.87
CA GLU A 139 -22.64 10.80 -0.69
C GLU A 139 -21.83 10.77 0.61
N ILE A 140 -20.53 10.48 0.55
CA ILE A 140 -19.64 10.33 1.69
C ILE A 140 -18.42 11.25 1.58
N SER A 141 -17.89 11.67 2.75
CA SER A 141 -16.72 12.54 2.84
C SER A 141 -15.43 11.87 2.28
N GLY A 142 -14.41 12.68 1.96
CA GLY A 142 -13.13 12.18 1.47
C GLY A 142 -12.46 11.18 2.46
N GLY A 143 -12.55 11.45 3.77
CA GLY A 143 -12.07 10.53 4.79
C GLY A 143 -12.83 9.20 4.83
N GLU A 144 -14.16 9.23 4.64
CA GLU A 144 -14.98 8.03 4.50
C GLU A 144 -14.67 7.28 3.20
N GLN A 145 -14.47 7.98 2.07
CA GLN A 145 -14.02 7.37 0.82
C GLN A 145 -12.70 6.64 1.01
N GLN A 146 -11.74 7.24 1.71
CA GLN A 146 -10.46 6.58 2.00
C GLN A 146 -10.63 5.36 2.90
N ARG A 147 -11.54 5.40 3.88
CA ARG A 147 -11.89 4.23 4.69
C ARG A 147 -12.51 3.10 3.85
N VAL A 148 -13.31 3.43 2.82
CA VAL A 148 -13.83 2.44 1.84
C VAL A 148 -12.69 1.81 1.05
N CYS A 149 -11.71 2.60 0.59
CA CYS A 149 -10.53 2.09 -0.11
C CYS A 149 -9.73 1.12 0.77
N ILE A 150 -9.56 1.46 2.05
CA ILE A 150 -8.90 0.59 3.03
C ILE A 150 -9.72 -0.69 3.23
N ALA A 151 -11.05 -0.59 3.43
CA ALA A 151 -11.93 -1.76 3.57
C ALA A 151 -11.82 -2.70 2.35
N ARG A 152 -11.86 -2.15 1.13
CA ARG A 152 -11.66 -2.89 -0.11
C ARG A 152 -10.29 -3.56 -0.19
N ALA A 153 -9.25 -2.89 0.27
CA ALA A 153 -7.90 -3.42 0.27
C ALA A 153 -7.71 -4.58 1.26
N ILE A 154 -8.41 -4.55 2.42
CA ILE A 154 -8.24 -5.56 3.48
C ILE A 154 -9.27 -6.69 3.47
N VAL A 155 -10.34 -6.60 2.66
CA VAL A 155 -11.45 -7.55 2.67
C VAL A 155 -11.03 -9.00 2.37
N ASN A 156 -9.98 -9.18 1.58
CA ASN A 156 -9.40 -10.48 1.26
C ASN A 156 -8.26 -10.90 2.20
N GLU A 157 -8.12 -10.24 3.36
CA GLU A 157 -7.11 -10.51 4.39
C GLU A 157 -5.69 -10.60 3.81
N PRO A 158 -5.20 -9.53 3.16
CA PRO A 158 -3.91 -9.54 2.47
C PRO A 158 -2.74 -9.73 3.44
N LYS A 159 -1.67 -10.34 2.95
CA LYS A 159 -0.42 -10.48 3.71
C LYS A 159 0.47 -9.24 3.61
N LEU A 160 0.26 -8.40 2.59
CA LEU A 160 0.92 -7.11 2.38
C LEU A 160 -0.14 -6.07 2.01
N LEU A 161 -0.14 -4.96 2.72
CA LEU A 161 -0.91 -3.76 2.41
C LEU A 161 0.07 -2.67 1.95
N ILE A 162 -0.09 -2.24 0.72
CA ILE A 162 0.67 -1.15 0.12
C ILE A 162 -0.23 0.08 0.15
N CYS A 163 0.26 1.17 0.74
CA CYS A 163 -0.44 2.45 0.80
C CYS A 163 0.41 3.48 0.06
N ASP A 164 -0.04 3.92 -1.11
CA ASP A 164 0.65 4.92 -1.92
C ASP A 164 -0.01 6.28 -1.68
N GLU A 165 0.62 7.11 -0.85
CA GLU A 165 0.15 8.43 -0.39
C GLU A 165 -1.31 8.44 0.11
N PRO A 166 -1.69 7.57 1.07
CA PRO A 166 -3.09 7.36 1.44
C PRO A 166 -3.76 8.56 2.11
N THR A 167 -3.03 9.62 2.37
CA THR A 167 -3.48 10.84 3.06
C THR A 167 -3.35 12.10 2.21
N GLY A 168 -2.84 12.01 0.98
CA GLY A 168 -2.48 13.16 0.16
C GLY A 168 -3.64 14.11 -0.20
N ASN A 169 -4.90 13.63 -0.14
CA ASN A 169 -6.11 14.40 -0.45
C ASN A 169 -6.98 14.69 0.79
N LEU A 170 -6.41 14.55 2.01
CA LEU A 170 -7.15 14.68 3.26
C LEU A 170 -6.60 15.80 4.13
N ASP A 171 -7.45 16.35 5.00
CA ASP A 171 -7.02 17.29 6.02
C ASP A 171 -6.11 16.62 7.08
N PRO A 172 -5.29 17.39 7.82
CA PRO A 172 -4.32 16.84 8.77
C PRO A 172 -4.93 15.98 9.88
N LYS A 173 -6.13 16.30 10.35
CA LYS A 173 -6.83 15.54 11.40
C LYS A 173 -7.26 14.18 10.86
N THR A 174 -7.95 14.17 9.73
CA THR A 174 -8.39 12.94 9.04
C THR A 174 -7.19 12.08 8.63
N SER A 175 -6.10 12.69 8.16
CA SER A 175 -4.85 12.00 7.82
C SER A 175 -4.29 11.20 9.01
N LYS A 176 -4.22 11.81 10.20
CA LYS A 176 -3.78 11.12 11.43
C LYS A 176 -4.71 9.96 11.80
N GLU A 177 -6.03 10.10 11.61
CA GLU A 177 -7.00 9.02 11.85
C GLU A 177 -6.82 7.85 10.88
N ILE A 178 -6.62 8.12 9.60
CA ILE A 178 -6.39 7.10 8.57
C ILE A 178 -5.11 6.31 8.86
N VAL A 179 -4.04 6.97 9.23
CA VAL A 179 -2.77 6.28 9.55
C VAL A 179 -2.89 5.45 10.84
N LYS A 180 -3.60 5.94 11.85
CA LYS A 180 -3.93 5.17 13.06
C LYS A 180 -4.76 3.92 12.72
N LEU A 181 -5.74 4.05 11.82
CA LEU A 181 -6.54 2.92 11.33
C LEU A 181 -5.67 1.87 10.65
N ILE A 182 -4.78 2.28 9.73
CA ILE A 182 -3.86 1.36 9.05
C ILE A 182 -2.91 0.68 10.06
N SER A 183 -2.43 1.42 11.07
CA SER A 183 -1.60 0.84 12.14
C SER A 183 -2.36 -0.16 13.02
N LYS A 184 -3.64 0.09 13.29
CA LYS A 184 -4.53 -0.86 13.98
C LYS A 184 -4.70 -2.14 13.16
N ILE A 185 -4.96 -2.01 11.86
CA ILE A 185 -5.08 -3.12 10.91
C ILE A 185 -3.79 -3.96 10.87
N ASN A 186 -2.62 -3.30 10.79
CA ASN A 186 -1.33 -3.99 10.85
C ASN A 186 -1.19 -4.88 12.09
N LYS A 187 -1.52 -4.33 13.28
CA LYS A 187 -1.43 -5.04 14.55
C LYS A 187 -2.43 -6.20 14.65
N GLU A 188 -3.70 -5.95 14.30
CA GLU A 188 -4.79 -6.93 14.47
C GLU A 188 -4.71 -8.08 13.47
N MET A 189 -4.27 -7.80 12.23
CA MET A 189 -4.24 -8.79 11.14
C MET A 189 -2.86 -9.40 10.93
N GLY A 190 -1.81 -8.84 11.54
CA GLY A 190 -0.42 -9.25 11.27
C GLY A 190 0.00 -9.00 9.80
N THR A 191 -0.72 -8.10 9.11
CA THR A 191 -0.44 -7.73 7.72
C THR A 191 0.82 -6.86 7.67
N THR A 192 1.77 -7.16 6.79
CA THR A 192 2.90 -6.27 6.50
C THR A 192 2.38 -5.00 5.85
N VAL A 193 2.89 -3.83 6.24
CA VAL A 193 2.47 -2.54 5.67
C VAL A 193 3.68 -1.82 5.09
N VAL A 194 3.55 -1.40 3.84
CA VAL A 194 4.47 -0.48 3.17
C VAL A 194 3.68 0.77 2.84
N MET A 195 4.00 1.88 3.49
CA MET A 195 3.34 3.17 3.28
C MET A 195 4.29 4.18 2.68
N VAL A 196 3.98 4.63 1.48
CA VAL A 196 4.66 5.77 0.84
C VAL A 196 3.99 7.05 1.32
N THR A 197 4.77 7.98 1.81
CA THR A 197 4.29 9.31 2.19
C THR A 197 5.43 10.33 2.21
N HIS A 198 5.10 11.58 1.97
CA HIS A 198 5.99 12.74 2.15
C HIS A 198 5.63 13.55 3.42
N ASP A 199 4.61 13.12 4.18
CA ASP A 199 4.17 13.80 5.41
C ASP A 199 5.11 13.50 6.58
N LYS A 200 5.97 14.47 6.89
CA LYS A 200 6.96 14.40 7.99
C LYS A 200 6.29 14.24 9.36
N GLU A 201 5.15 14.92 9.60
CA GLU A 201 4.46 14.87 10.89
C GLU A 201 3.92 13.47 11.17
N ILE A 202 3.30 12.85 10.19
CA ILE A 202 2.79 11.49 10.28
C ILE A 202 3.92 10.52 10.58
N VAL A 203 5.00 10.55 9.80
CA VAL A 203 6.16 9.66 9.97
C VAL A 203 6.74 9.80 11.38
N ASN A 204 7.00 11.04 11.83
CA ASN A 204 7.60 11.33 13.12
C ASN A 204 6.70 10.93 14.30
N SER A 205 5.37 11.09 14.16
CA SER A 205 4.41 10.73 15.21
C SER A 205 4.31 9.23 15.44
N MET A 206 4.54 8.42 14.40
CA MET A 206 4.32 6.97 14.43
C MET A 206 5.52 6.16 14.93
N LYS A 207 6.72 6.71 14.91
CA LYS A 207 7.98 6.08 15.37
C LYS A 207 8.16 4.65 14.84
N ARG A 208 7.93 4.47 13.54
CA ARG A 208 8.12 3.22 12.82
C ARG A 208 9.43 3.23 12.03
N ARG A 209 9.77 2.13 11.40
CA ARG A 209 10.89 2.07 10.46
C ARG A 209 10.65 3.01 9.30
N VAL A 210 11.67 3.78 8.95
CA VAL A 210 11.67 4.75 7.85
C VAL A 210 12.80 4.39 6.89
N ILE A 211 12.44 4.23 5.63
CA ILE A 211 13.36 3.97 4.53
C ILE A 211 13.29 5.19 3.61
N THR A 212 14.42 5.85 3.39
CA THR A 212 14.51 7.02 2.52
C THR A 212 15.15 6.65 1.19
N LEU A 213 14.50 7.05 0.11
CA LEU A 213 15.02 6.92 -1.24
C LEU A 213 15.42 8.30 -1.79
N GLU A 214 16.57 8.35 -2.45
CA GLU A 214 17.06 9.51 -3.19
C GLU A 214 17.63 9.03 -4.52
N ASN A 215 17.17 9.62 -5.62
CA ASN A 215 17.61 9.28 -6.98
C ASN A 215 17.62 7.77 -7.28
N GLY A 216 16.62 7.04 -6.76
CA GLY A 216 16.49 5.60 -6.95
C GLY A 216 17.35 4.73 -6.06
N VAL A 217 18.12 5.33 -5.14
CA VAL A 217 19.02 4.64 -4.20
C VAL A 217 18.46 4.70 -2.79
N LEU A 218 18.72 3.69 -1.98
CA LEU A 218 18.43 3.72 -0.55
C LEU A 218 19.51 4.52 0.17
N THR A 219 19.15 5.64 0.79
CA THR A 219 20.10 6.51 1.53
C THR A 219 20.00 6.35 3.04
N ASN A 220 18.81 5.99 3.55
CA ASN A 220 18.61 5.79 4.99
C ASN A 220 17.63 4.65 5.26
N ASP A 221 17.90 3.90 6.35
CA ASP A 221 17.04 2.82 6.86
C ASP A 221 17.12 2.81 8.39
N THR A 222 16.14 3.43 9.04
CA THR A 222 16.15 3.66 10.50
C THR A 222 14.95 2.98 11.16
N MET A 223 15.20 2.08 12.10
CA MET A 223 14.18 1.22 12.74
C MET A 223 13.14 1.99 13.58
N LYS A 224 13.47 3.16 14.12
CA LYS A 224 12.58 4.08 14.82
C LYS A 224 12.89 5.50 14.35
N GLY A 225 12.85 5.68 13.03
CA GLY A 225 13.32 6.89 12.41
C GLY A 225 12.38 8.07 12.57
N SER A 226 12.97 9.25 12.54
CA SER A 226 12.33 10.50 12.18
C SER A 226 12.67 10.81 10.72
N TYR A 227 11.73 11.41 10.02
CA TYR A 227 11.96 11.92 8.68
C TYR A 227 12.61 13.31 8.79
N THR A 228 13.92 13.36 8.63
CA THR A 228 14.65 14.61 8.43
C THR A 228 14.91 14.73 6.93
N ALA A 229 14.05 15.43 6.20
CA ALA A 229 14.49 15.91 4.88
C ALA A 229 15.37 17.12 5.15
N ASP A 230 16.60 17.11 4.64
CA ASP A 230 17.41 18.32 4.58
C ASP A 230 16.62 19.38 3.81
N GLU A 231 16.45 20.54 4.44
CA GLU A 231 15.98 21.75 3.79
C GLU A 231 17.13 22.25 2.89
N SER A 232 17.18 21.72 1.69
CA SER A 232 17.94 22.34 0.61
C SER A 232 16.93 22.81 -0.42
N ASP A 233 16.79 24.13 -0.45
CA ASP A 233 16.05 25.00 -1.36
C ASP A 233 16.01 24.53 -2.83
#